data_89102fff44b0fb8dce75870df585dee2
#
_entry.id   89102fff44b0fb8dce75870df585dee2
#
_cell.length_a   1.000
_cell.length_b   1.000
_cell.length_c   1.000
_cell.angle_alpha   90.00
_cell.angle_beta   90.00
_cell.angle_gamma   90.00
#
_symmetry.space_group_name_H-M   'P 1'
#
loop_
_entity.id
_entity.type
_entity.pdbx_description
1 polymer ?
#
loop_
_entity_poly.entity_id
_entity_poly.type
_entity_poly.pdbx_seq_one_letter_code
_entity_poly.pdbx_strand_id
1 'polypeptide(L)'
;MMLLISAAIMIATAVSVFKMGKYSALWLLPLSVLMIYFSIGYIDILVINLSALAIGSITGFAYRSKRSVQFIVLTSVFLVFGIFAADYLYETNYMGASLANEAETAVQSFLDSGRIDDKQKAEFAEQYKFVMEIMKDLVPFMIFVSALMISFAGFSILDL
;
A
#
# COMPACT_ATOMS: atom_id res chain seq x y z
N MET A 1 -12.48 9.92 6.22
CA MET A 1 -13.42 8.79 6.36
C MET A 1 -12.73 7.44 6.15
N MET A 2 -11.93 7.24 5.10
CA MET A 2 -11.23 5.97 4.82
C MET A 2 -10.34 5.49 5.96
N LEU A 3 -9.49 6.34 6.54
CA LEU A 3 -8.62 5.98 7.66
C LEU A 3 -9.37 5.44 8.88
N LEU A 4 -10.57 5.97 9.17
CA LEU A 4 -11.40 5.48 10.27
C LEU A 4 -11.94 4.08 9.97
N ILE A 5 -12.32 3.81 8.74
CA ILE A 5 -12.80 2.49 8.31
C ILE A 5 -11.66 1.47 8.42
N SER A 6 -10.48 1.81 7.91
CA SER A 6 -9.31 0.92 7.99
C SER A 6 -8.87 0.65 9.43
N ALA A 7 -8.91 1.66 10.30
CA ALA A 7 -8.65 1.49 11.74
C ALA A 7 -9.70 0.58 12.39
N ALA A 8 -10.97 0.75 12.07
CA ALA A 8 -12.04 -0.13 12.59
C ALA A 8 -11.88 -1.56 12.13
N ILE A 9 -11.53 -1.79 10.86
CA ILE A 9 -11.23 -3.12 10.31
C ILE A 9 -10.07 -3.75 11.05
N MET A 10 -8.98 -3.02 11.25
CA MET A 10 -7.78 -3.49 11.93
C MET A 10 -8.09 -3.91 13.38
N ILE A 11 -8.80 -3.07 14.15
CA ILE A 11 -9.18 -3.35 15.53
C ILE A 11 -10.13 -4.57 15.59
N ALA A 12 -11.18 -4.57 14.77
CA ALA A 12 -12.14 -5.68 14.73
C ALA A 12 -11.45 -7.01 14.40
N THR A 13 -10.51 -6.98 13.45
CA THR A 13 -9.74 -8.16 13.06
C THR A 13 -8.83 -8.63 14.19
N ALA A 14 -8.09 -7.72 14.83
CA ALA A 14 -7.20 -8.06 15.95
C ALA A 14 -7.98 -8.70 17.10
N VAL A 15 -9.13 -8.12 17.49
CA VAL A 15 -10.00 -8.66 18.55
C VAL A 15 -10.56 -10.03 18.16
N SER A 16 -10.99 -10.20 16.92
CA SER A 16 -11.52 -11.47 16.43
C SER A 16 -10.47 -12.58 16.45
N VAL A 17 -9.26 -12.31 15.95
CA VAL A 17 -8.16 -13.29 15.96
C VAL A 17 -7.72 -13.61 17.38
N PHE A 18 -7.63 -12.62 18.26
CA PHE A 18 -7.28 -12.81 19.65
C PHE A 18 -8.29 -13.73 20.39
N LYS A 19 -9.60 -13.47 20.22
CA LYS A 19 -10.67 -14.22 20.89
C LYS A 19 -10.91 -15.59 20.26
N MET A 20 -11.03 -15.67 18.94
CA MET A 20 -11.47 -16.87 18.23
C MET A 20 -10.32 -17.75 17.73
N GLY A 21 -9.10 -17.22 17.62
CA GLY A 21 -7.93 -17.94 17.14
C GLY A 21 -8.12 -18.48 15.72
N LYS A 22 -7.88 -19.79 15.53
CA LYS A 22 -8.03 -20.43 14.22
C LYS A 22 -9.44 -20.31 13.60
N TYR A 23 -10.47 -20.15 14.39
CA TYR A 23 -11.84 -19.99 13.91
C TYR A 23 -12.11 -18.57 13.36
N SER A 24 -11.23 -17.61 13.61
CA SER A 24 -11.35 -16.26 13.02
C SER A 24 -11.32 -16.29 11.50
N ALA A 25 -10.65 -17.26 10.89
CA ALA A 25 -10.59 -17.43 9.44
C ALA A 25 -12.00 -17.59 8.82
N LEU A 26 -12.97 -18.16 9.55
CA LEU A 26 -14.36 -18.31 9.08
C LEU A 26 -15.03 -16.97 8.83
N TRP A 27 -14.61 -15.91 9.52
CA TRP A 27 -15.15 -14.57 9.36
C TRP A 27 -14.26 -13.68 8.49
N LEU A 28 -12.96 -13.86 8.58
CA LEU A 28 -12.00 -13.04 7.83
C LEU A 28 -12.03 -13.33 6.33
N LEU A 29 -12.23 -14.61 5.94
CA LEU A 29 -12.35 -14.97 4.53
C LEU A 29 -13.56 -14.30 3.83
N PRO A 30 -14.81 -14.45 4.31
CA PRO A 30 -15.92 -13.75 3.69
C PRO A 30 -15.77 -12.23 3.75
N LEU A 31 -15.21 -11.68 4.82
CA LEU A 31 -14.95 -10.25 4.93
C LEU A 31 -13.95 -9.77 3.86
N SER A 32 -12.88 -10.54 3.62
CA SER A 32 -11.88 -10.23 2.58
C SER A 32 -12.53 -10.26 1.19
N VAL A 33 -13.34 -11.28 0.91
CA VAL A 33 -14.07 -11.40 -0.37
C VAL A 33 -15.03 -10.23 -0.58
N LEU A 34 -15.76 -9.84 0.47
CA LEU A 34 -16.64 -8.67 0.45
C LEU A 34 -15.86 -7.38 0.19
N MET A 35 -14.72 -7.21 0.84
CA MET A 35 -13.85 -6.05 0.61
C MET A 35 -13.36 -6.00 -0.83
N ILE A 36 -12.90 -7.12 -1.38
CA ILE A 36 -12.49 -7.21 -2.79
C ILE A 36 -13.65 -6.83 -3.70
N TYR A 37 -14.82 -7.36 -3.46
CA TYR A 37 -16.01 -7.10 -4.28
C TYR A 37 -16.41 -5.61 -4.27
N PHE A 38 -16.46 -4.98 -3.10
CA PHE A 38 -16.80 -3.55 -2.99
C PHE A 38 -15.70 -2.59 -3.41
N SER A 39 -14.46 -3.08 -3.52
CA SER A 39 -13.31 -2.28 -3.97
C SER A 39 -13.01 -2.46 -5.46
N ILE A 40 -13.85 -3.18 -6.22
CA ILE A 40 -13.70 -3.30 -7.66
C ILE A 40 -13.75 -1.90 -8.29
N GLY A 41 -12.66 -1.48 -8.94
CA GLY A 41 -12.48 -0.15 -9.49
C GLY A 41 -11.76 0.86 -8.56
N TYR A 42 -11.41 0.46 -7.33
CA TYR A 42 -10.69 1.29 -6.35
C TYR A 42 -9.57 0.50 -5.71
N ILE A 43 -8.55 0.16 -6.49
CA ILE A 43 -7.43 -0.69 -6.06
C ILE A 43 -6.73 -0.14 -4.82
N ASP A 44 -6.47 1.16 -4.75
CA ASP A 44 -5.85 1.82 -3.60
C ASP A 44 -6.60 1.55 -2.29
N ILE A 45 -7.94 1.57 -2.34
CA ILE A 45 -8.79 1.29 -1.18
C ILE A 45 -8.63 -0.17 -0.75
N LEU A 46 -8.55 -1.07 -1.71
CA LEU A 46 -8.35 -2.49 -1.47
C LEU A 46 -7.01 -2.75 -0.76
N VAL A 47 -5.93 -2.15 -1.27
CA VAL A 47 -4.57 -2.30 -0.73
C VAL A 47 -4.50 -1.81 0.71
N ILE A 48 -5.07 -0.63 1.02
CA ILE A 48 -5.10 -0.08 2.37
C ILE A 48 -5.91 -1.00 3.32
N ASN A 49 -7.07 -1.48 2.89
CA ASN A 49 -7.92 -2.34 3.70
C ASN A 49 -7.32 -3.74 3.93
N LEU A 50 -6.66 -4.31 2.92
CA LEU A 50 -5.92 -5.57 3.07
C LEU A 50 -4.76 -5.41 4.03
N SER A 51 -4.04 -4.28 3.97
CA SER A 51 -2.96 -3.98 4.91
C SER A 51 -3.48 -3.86 6.35
N ALA A 52 -4.62 -3.19 6.56
CA ALA A 52 -5.26 -3.08 7.87
C ALA A 52 -5.70 -4.45 8.41
N LEU A 53 -6.28 -5.30 7.56
CA LEU A 53 -6.67 -6.67 7.92
C LEU A 53 -5.47 -7.53 8.27
N ALA A 54 -4.37 -7.40 7.51
CA ALA A 54 -3.12 -8.11 7.76
C ALA A 54 -2.50 -7.73 9.10
N ILE A 55 -2.36 -6.43 9.38
CA ILE A 55 -1.80 -5.92 10.64
C ILE A 55 -2.67 -6.38 11.83
N GLY A 56 -3.99 -6.24 11.72
CA GLY A 56 -4.91 -6.68 12.76
C GLY A 56 -4.79 -8.19 13.04
N SER A 57 -4.71 -9.01 11.98
CA SER A 57 -4.55 -10.46 12.09
C SER A 57 -3.25 -10.85 12.79
N ILE A 58 -2.13 -10.26 12.38
CA ILE A 58 -0.81 -10.51 12.98
C ILE A 58 -0.81 -10.10 14.45
N THR A 59 -1.34 -8.93 14.75
CA THR A 59 -1.39 -8.40 16.12
C THR A 59 -2.25 -9.29 17.01
N GLY A 60 -3.46 -9.64 16.57
CA GLY A 60 -4.34 -10.54 17.32
C GLY A 60 -3.72 -11.92 17.57
N PHE A 61 -3.05 -12.50 16.57
CA PHE A 61 -2.33 -13.76 16.69
C PHE A 61 -1.15 -13.65 17.67
N ALA A 62 -0.37 -12.59 17.57
CA ALA A 62 0.82 -12.38 18.37
C ALA A 62 0.47 -12.18 19.85
N TYR A 63 -0.55 -11.39 20.16
CA TYR A 63 -1.06 -11.23 21.52
C TYR A 63 -1.58 -12.55 22.08
N ARG A 64 -2.34 -13.32 21.30
CA ARG A 64 -2.82 -14.63 21.70
C ARG A 64 -1.67 -15.61 21.98
N SER A 65 -0.62 -15.56 21.16
CA SER A 65 0.55 -16.47 21.24
C SER A 65 1.66 -15.91 22.14
N LYS A 66 1.42 -14.80 22.83
CA LYS A 66 2.41 -14.10 23.69
C LYS A 66 3.74 -13.82 22.98
N ARG A 67 3.67 -13.42 21.70
CA ARG A 67 4.84 -13.03 20.91
C ARG A 67 5.31 -11.63 21.28
N SER A 68 6.59 -11.34 21.02
CA SER A 68 7.15 -10.01 21.26
C SER A 68 6.60 -8.96 20.31
N VAL A 69 6.64 -7.69 20.76
CA VAL A 69 6.31 -6.52 19.92
C VAL A 69 7.14 -6.48 18.64
N GLN A 70 8.43 -6.83 18.75
CA GLN A 70 9.33 -6.90 17.59
C GLN A 70 8.84 -7.89 16.53
N PHE A 71 8.31 -9.04 16.95
CA PHE A 71 7.72 -10.02 16.05
C PHE A 71 6.50 -9.42 15.32
N ILE A 72 5.64 -8.71 16.04
CA ILE A 72 4.44 -8.07 15.44
C ILE A 72 4.85 -7.08 14.38
N VAL A 73 5.72 -6.13 14.73
CA VAL A 73 6.15 -5.06 13.82
C VAL A 73 6.86 -5.65 12.60
N LEU A 74 7.85 -6.52 12.80
CA LEU A 74 8.62 -7.09 11.70
C LEU A 74 7.74 -7.88 10.72
N THR A 75 6.87 -8.75 11.25
CA THR A 75 5.97 -9.56 10.40
C THR A 75 4.95 -8.67 9.67
N SER A 76 4.44 -7.63 10.33
CA SER A 76 3.54 -6.66 9.70
C SER A 76 4.21 -5.90 8.57
N VAL A 77 5.46 -5.42 8.78
CA VAL A 77 6.22 -4.72 7.74
C VAL A 77 6.41 -5.59 6.50
N PHE A 78 6.85 -6.85 6.68
CA PHE A 78 7.06 -7.75 5.55
C PHE A 78 5.76 -8.06 4.79
N LEU A 79 4.65 -8.23 5.50
CA LEU A 79 3.38 -8.58 4.89
C LEU A 79 2.78 -7.37 4.16
N VAL A 80 2.81 -6.20 4.77
CA VAL A 80 2.36 -4.95 4.12
C VAL A 80 3.24 -4.60 2.94
N PHE A 81 4.57 -4.74 3.06
CA PHE A 81 5.48 -4.59 1.93
C PHE A 81 5.12 -5.52 0.77
N GLY A 82 4.82 -6.80 1.06
CA GLY A 82 4.39 -7.76 0.04
C GLY A 82 3.09 -7.36 -0.66
N ILE A 83 2.12 -6.81 0.07
CA ILE A 83 0.86 -6.29 -0.50
C ILE A 83 1.14 -5.13 -1.46
N PHE A 84 1.90 -4.13 -1.03
CA PHE A 84 2.24 -2.96 -1.87
C PHE A 84 3.12 -3.34 -3.07
N ALA A 85 4.06 -4.28 -2.88
CA ALA A 85 4.89 -4.77 -3.98
C ALA A 85 4.05 -5.53 -5.03
N ALA A 86 3.08 -6.33 -4.59
CA ALA A 86 2.17 -7.03 -5.49
C ALA A 86 1.28 -6.05 -6.27
N ASP A 87 0.79 -5.02 -5.59
CA ASP A 87 0.01 -3.94 -6.21
C ASP A 87 0.82 -3.20 -7.28
N TYR A 88 2.02 -2.76 -6.94
CA TYR A 88 2.94 -2.12 -7.87
C TYR A 88 3.25 -3.00 -9.10
N LEU A 89 3.51 -4.29 -8.88
CA LEU A 89 3.76 -5.22 -9.97
C LEU A 89 2.52 -5.44 -10.85
N TYR A 90 1.33 -5.46 -10.23
CA TYR A 90 0.08 -5.55 -10.96
C TYR A 90 -0.17 -4.32 -11.83
N GLU A 91 -0.04 -3.13 -11.27
CA GLU A 91 -0.19 -1.89 -12.01
C GLU A 91 0.81 -1.78 -13.17
N THR A 92 2.08 -2.09 -12.91
CA THR A 92 3.14 -1.96 -13.91
C THR A 92 2.99 -2.98 -15.05
N ASN A 93 2.62 -4.24 -14.74
CA ASN A 93 2.62 -5.31 -15.74
C ASN A 93 1.27 -5.50 -16.45
N TYR A 94 0.15 -5.19 -15.79
CA TYR A 94 -1.18 -5.49 -16.32
C TYR A 94 -2.00 -4.25 -16.69
N MET A 95 -1.85 -3.16 -15.95
CA MET A 95 -2.63 -1.95 -16.23
C MET A 95 -1.90 -0.99 -17.19
N GLY A 96 -0.57 -1.18 -17.38
CA GLY A 96 0.25 -0.25 -18.17
C GLY A 96 0.25 1.18 -17.60
N ALA A 97 -0.44 1.37 -16.49
CA ALA A 97 -0.56 2.61 -15.75
C ALA A 97 0.65 2.73 -14.81
N SER A 98 1.85 2.78 -15.39
CA SER A 98 2.96 3.18 -14.55
C SER A 98 2.84 4.68 -14.31
N LEU A 99 3.09 5.13 -13.09
CA LEU A 99 3.31 6.55 -12.76
C LEU A 99 4.22 7.23 -13.82
N ALA A 100 5.11 6.44 -14.44
CA ALA A 100 5.95 6.85 -15.55
C ALA A 100 5.15 7.27 -16.80
N ASN A 101 4.13 6.49 -17.19
CA ASN A 101 3.34 6.79 -18.40
C ASN A 101 2.42 7.98 -18.19
N GLU A 102 1.83 8.13 -17.01
CA GLU A 102 1.01 9.30 -16.67
C GLU A 102 1.87 10.57 -16.61
N ALA A 103 3.03 10.49 -15.97
CA ALA A 103 3.97 11.58 -15.91
C ALA A 103 4.55 11.94 -17.28
N GLU A 104 4.85 10.94 -18.14
CA GLU A 104 5.30 11.17 -19.52
C GLU A 104 4.22 11.85 -20.37
N THR A 105 2.96 11.42 -20.23
CA THR A 105 1.83 12.03 -20.91
C THR A 105 1.61 13.49 -20.45
N ALA A 106 1.70 13.74 -19.15
CA ALA A 106 1.59 15.08 -18.59
C ALA A 106 2.71 16.01 -19.07
N VAL A 107 3.94 15.49 -19.13
CA VAL A 107 5.10 16.23 -19.63
C VAL A 107 4.99 16.50 -21.12
N GLN A 108 4.59 15.55 -21.93
CA GLN A 108 4.36 15.75 -23.35
C GLN A 108 3.29 16.81 -23.60
N SER A 109 2.17 16.73 -22.89
CA SER A 109 1.10 17.75 -22.99
C SER A 109 1.59 19.15 -22.61
N PHE A 110 2.50 19.26 -21.64
CA PHE A 110 3.12 20.51 -21.23
C PHE A 110 4.09 21.04 -22.30
N LEU A 111 4.92 20.18 -22.89
CA LEU A 111 5.85 20.50 -23.96
C LEU A 111 5.12 20.95 -25.23
N ASP A 112 3.97 20.36 -25.51
CA ASP A 112 3.14 20.68 -26.69
C ASP A 112 2.28 21.95 -26.52
N SER A 113 2.20 22.47 -25.29
CA SER A 113 1.39 23.65 -24.95
C SER A 113 1.90 24.97 -25.62
N GLY A 114 3.05 24.94 -26.30
CA GLY A 114 3.62 26.08 -27.00
C GLY A 114 4.14 27.22 -26.12
N ARG A 115 4.21 26.98 -24.79
CA ARG A 115 4.64 27.99 -23.81
C ARG A 115 6.15 28.05 -23.57
N ILE A 116 6.90 27.14 -24.17
CA ILE A 116 8.32 26.93 -23.91
C ILE A 116 9.07 26.93 -25.24
N ASP A 117 10.23 27.61 -25.30
CA ASP A 117 11.13 27.65 -26.46
C ASP A 117 11.76 26.25 -26.70
N ASP A 118 12.05 25.93 -27.98
CA ASP A 118 12.55 24.61 -28.39
C ASP A 118 13.84 24.20 -27.67
N LYS A 119 14.68 25.17 -27.30
CA LYS A 119 15.90 24.92 -26.52
C LYS A 119 15.59 24.51 -25.09
N GLN A 120 14.61 25.16 -24.46
CA GLN A 120 14.15 24.83 -23.11
C GLN A 120 13.40 23.48 -23.07
N LYS A 121 12.70 23.11 -24.17
CA LYS A 121 12.05 21.82 -24.29
C LYS A 121 13.08 20.66 -24.22
N ALA A 122 14.20 20.80 -24.92
CA ALA A 122 15.24 19.78 -24.95
C ALA A 122 15.89 19.60 -23.56
N GLU A 123 16.24 20.69 -22.88
CA GLU A 123 16.80 20.66 -21.52
C GLU A 123 15.82 20.08 -20.51
N PHE A 124 14.56 20.44 -20.59
CA PHE A 124 13.52 19.92 -19.72
C PHE A 124 13.28 18.43 -19.94
N ALA A 125 13.26 17.95 -21.18
CA ALA A 125 13.09 16.53 -21.51
C ALA A 125 14.26 15.67 -20.97
N GLU A 126 15.50 16.20 -21.02
CA GLU A 126 16.67 15.51 -20.49
C GLU A 126 16.63 15.44 -18.96
N GLN A 127 16.33 16.54 -18.28
CA GLN A 127 16.16 16.58 -16.84
C GLN A 127 15.02 15.65 -16.37
N TYR A 128 13.92 15.62 -17.11
CA TYR A 128 12.80 14.74 -16.80
C TYR A 128 13.19 13.27 -16.89
N LYS A 129 13.89 12.85 -17.95
CA LYS A 129 14.40 11.47 -18.06
C LYS A 129 15.27 11.07 -16.87
N PHE A 130 16.18 11.93 -16.49
CA PHE A 130 17.05 11.71 -15.34
C PHE A 130 16.26 11.55 -14.03
N VAL A 131 15.27 12.43 -13.80
CA VAL A 131 14.40 12.34 -12.62
C VAL A 131 13.60 11.04 -12.63
N MET A 132 13.08 10.62 -13.78
CA MET A 132 12.30 9.40 -13.91
C MET A 132 13.13 8.12 -13.70
N GLU A 133 14.39 8.10 -14.12
CA GLU A 133 15.31 6.99 -13.82
C GLU A 133 15.54 6.88 -12.30
N ILE A 134 15.86 7.99 -11.65
CA ILE A 134 16.00 8.01 -10.18
C ILE A 134 14.70 7.56 -9.47
N MET A 135 13.56 8.04 -9.95
CA MET A 135 12.26 7.67 -9.37
C MET A 135 12.00 6.16 -9.47
N LYS A 136 12.30 5.53 -10.61
CA LYS A 136 12.16 4.06 -10.76
C LYS A 136 13.00 3.29 -9.76
N ASP A 137 14.21 3.73 -9.51
CA ASP A 137 15.13 3.08 -8.55
C ASP A 137 14.68 3.30 -7.09
N LEU A 138 14.01 4.44 -6.82
CA LEU A 138 13.51 4.77 -5.49
C LEU A 138 12.18 4.09 -5.13
N VAL A 139 11.40 3.64 -6.10
CA VAL A 139 10.07 3.03 -5.85
C VAL A 139 10.13 1.88 -4.84
N PRO A 140 11.03 0.88 -4.94
CA PRO A 140 11.10 -0.20 -3.96
C PRO A 140 11.39 0.31 -2.53
N PHE A 141 12.23 1.34 -2.41
CA PHE A 141 12.54 1.97 -1.14
C PHE A 141 11.32 2.71 -0.58
N MET A 142 10.60 3.46 -1.42
CA MET A 142 9.38 4.17 -1.02
C MET A 142 8.29 3.20 -0.55
N ILE A 143 8.11 2.08 -1.24
CA ILE A 143 7.20 1.00 -0.84
C ILE A 143 7.59 0.47 0.54
N PHE A 144 8.88 0.20 0.78
CA PHE A 144 9.36 -0.30 2.06
C PHE A 144 9.13 0.71 3.20
N VAL A 145 9.45 1.99 2.98
CA VAL A 145 9.22 3.06 3.97
C VAL A 145 7.74 3.21 4.28
N SER A 146 6.86 3.16 3.26
CA SER A 146 5.42 3.23 3.43
C SER A 146 4.90 2.05 4.25
N ALA A 147 5.34 0.83 3.97
CA ALA A 147 4.98 -0.36 4.72
C ALA A 147 5.42 -0.27 6.18
N LEU A 148 6.61 0.28 6.44
CA LEU A 148 7.13 0.50 7.77
C LEU A 148 6.28 1.51 8.53
N MET A 149 5.97 2.66 7.93
CA MET A 149 5.13 3.71 8.55
C MET A 149 3.71 3.19 8.87
N ILE A 150 3.08 2.47 7.94
CA ILE A 150 1.73 1.92 8.13
C ILE A 150 1.74 0.86 9.23
N SER A 151 2.76 0.00 9.28
CA SER A 151 2.88 -1.03 10.32
C SER A 151 3.08 -0.44 11.71
N PHE A 152 3.92 0.60 11.84
CA PHE A 152 4.10 1.31 13.11
C PHE A 152 2.84 2.06 13.54
N ALA A 153 2.19 2.78 12.61
CA ALA A 153 0.94 3.47 12.89
C ALA A 153 -0.16 2.48 13.32
N GLY A 154 -0.29 1.36 12.60
CA GLY A 154 -1.23 0.31 12.92
C GLY A 154 -0.99 -0.31 14.29
N PHE A 155 0.27 -0.62 14.62
CA PHE A 155 0.63 -1.13 15.94
C PHE A 155 0.28 -0.11 17.03
N SER A 156 0.63 1.16 16.85
CA SER A 156 0.35 2.22 17.84
C SER A 156 -1.14 2.38 18.12
N ILE A 157 -2.01 2.17 17.13
CA ILE A 157 -3.47 2.22 17.30
C ILE A 157 -3.98 1.01 18.12
N LEU A 158 -3.33 -0.15 17.98
CA LEU A 158 -3.75 -1.39 18.64
C LEU A 158 -3.19 -1.53 20.07
N ASP A 159 -2.11 -0.83 20.37
CA ASP A 159 -1.45 -0.85 21.68
C ASP A 159 -2.04 0.19 22.66
N LEU A 160 -2.93 1.05 22.17
CA LEU A 160 -3.69 2.02 22.99
C LEU A 160 -4.92 1.34 23.59
#